data_cbcb05ac357d889801fec318f150bf1e
#
_entry.id   cbcb05ac357d889801fec318f150bf1e
#
_cell.length_a   1.000
_cell.length_b   1.000
_cell.length_c   1.000
_cell.angle_alpha   90.00
_cell.angle_beta   90.00
_cell.angle_gamma   90.00
#
_symmetry.space_group_name_H-M   'P 1'
#
loop_
_entity.id
_entity.type
_entity.pdbx_description
1 polymer ?
#
loop_
_entity_poly.entity_id
_entity_poly.type
_entity_poly.pdbx_seq_one_letter_code
_entity_poly.pdbx_strand_id
1 'polypeptide(L)'
;MSATSWDIIEQFVAALAAGGIELAPGQSITPDGKLHRVRLANDKAGQRTGWYRLHLDPPPAGVAGDWRTGCQVKWCSKRPERLSPAERDTLRRRIEREQAEREAGEQARHREAAQRGAWVWNHAEPASPSHEYLQRKRLAPGIARQRGASLVLPVVDFTGHLRGVQYVQPDGQKRFIAGMAKRGAWIPAGPKPDGTRPLWICEGWGTACALQAMRPEVCCIAGLDAGNLASTAIEARNRWPALDIVICPDFDKVGRQKGQEAAEKARARILPPTADIPEGCTDWLDVLNAKRQGVAHA
;
A
#
# COMPACT_ATOMS: atom_id res chain seq x y z
N MET A 1 27.20 5.29 -40.33
CA MET A 1 27.20 6.55 -39.55
C MET A 1 26.55 6.28 -38.21
N SER A 2 27.22 6.61 -37.12
CA SER A 2 26.68 6.46 -35.78
C SER A 2 25.64 7.55 -35.55
N ALA A 3 24.43 7.20 -35.10
CA ALA A 3 23.40 8.19 -34.80
C ALA A 3 23.91 9.13 -33.68
N THR A 4 23.66 10.42 -33.82
CA THR A 4 24.05 11.40 -32.81
C THR A 4 23.13 11.26 -31.60
N SER A 5 23.53 11.80 -30.44
CA SER A 5 22.64 11.85 -29.24
C SER A 5 21.34 12.56 -29.55
N TRP A 6 21.36 13.55 -30.43
CA TRP A 6 20.18 14.28 -30.89
C TRP A 6 19.22 13.38 -31.66
N ASP A 7 19.71 12.64 -32.66
CA ASP A 7 18.88 11.70 -33.46
C ASP A 7 18.21 10.64 -32.58
N ILE A 8 18.91 10.17 -31.55
CA ILE A 8 18.37 9.19 -30.58
C ILE A 8 17.24 9.80 -29.75
N ILE A 9 17.40 11.04 -29.28
CA ILE A 9 16.38 11.75 -28.52
C ILE A 9 15.16 12.00 -29.39
N GLU A 10 15.32 12.45 -30.62
CA GLU A 10 14.19 12.68 -31.55
C GLU A 10 13.41 11.38 -31.82
N GLN A 11 14.11 10.28 -32.12
CA GLN A 11 13.46 8.97 -32.32
C GLN A 11 12.72 8.50 -31.06
N PHE A 12 13.30 8.71 -29.89
CA PHE A 12 12.64 8.39 -28.63
C PHE A 12 11.36 9.22 -28.44
N VAL A 13 11.44 10.54 -28.59
CA VAL A 13 10.28 11.45 -28.46
C VAL A 13 9.19 11.11 -29.47
N ALA A 14 9.55 10.83 -30.72
CA ALA A 14 8.60 10.40 -31.76
C ALA A 14 7.90 9.08 -31.37
N ALA A 15 8.63 8.12 -30.81
CA ALA A 15 8.07 6.86 -30.35
C ALA A 15 7.13 7.07 -29.14
N LEU A 16 7.43 8.01 -28.24
CA LEU A 16 6.55 8.36 -27.14
C LEU A 16 5.23 8.93 -27.64
N ALA A 17 5.28 9.89 -28.55
CA ALA A 17 4.08 10.48 -29.15
C ALA A 17 3.22 9.43 -29.86
N ALA A 18 3.83 8.55 -30.65
CA ALA A 18 3.14 7.43 -31.30
C ALA A 18 2.50 6.45 -30.30
N GLY A 19 3.05 6.32 -29.08
CA GLY A 19 2.51 5.51 -28.00
C GLY A 19 1.54 6.26 -27.08
N GLY A 20 1.13 7.49 -27.42
CA GLY A 20 0.17 8.28 -26.64
C GLY A 20 0.76 9.07 -25.47
N ILE A 21 2.08 9.23 -25.42
CA ILE A 21 2.79 10.05 -24.41
C ILE A 21 3.35 11.30 -25.11
N GLU A 22 2.61 12.38 -25.08
CA GLU A 22 3.01 13.66 -25.66
C GLU A 22 3.65 14.56 -24.60
N LEU A 23 4.87 15.01 -24.86
CA LEU A 23 5.57 15.98 -24.02
C LEU A 23 5.00 17.38 -24.19
N ALA A 24 4.91 18.14 -23.13
CA ALA A 24 4.56 19.56 -23.22
C ALA A 24 5.63 20.33 -23.99
N PRO A 25 5.25 21.42 -24.71
CA PRO A 25 6.22 22.26 -25.42
C PRO A 25 7.36 22.74 -24.50
N GLY A 26 8.58 22.79 -25.05
CA GLY A 26 9.78 23.25 -24.34
C GLY A 26 10.37 22.26 -23.35
N GLN A 27 9.92 21.01 -23.30
CA GLN A 27 10.54 19.97 -22.48
C GLN A 27 11.80 19.43 -23.17
N SER A 28 12.91 19.36 -22.44
CA SER A 28 14.15 18.73 -22.88
C SER A 28 14.29 17.33 -22.29
N ILE A 29 14.88 16.42 -23.05
CA ILE A 29 15.20 15.05 -22.62
C ILE A 29 16.69 14.97 -22.29
N THR A 30 17.00 14.55 -21.07
CA THR A 30 18.36 14.27 -20.60
C THR A 30 18.59 12.75 -20.65
N PRO A 31 19.45 12.24 -21.54
CA PRO A 31 19.61 10.80 -21.75
C PRO A 31 20.74 10.23 -20.86
N ASP A 32 20.63 10.38 -19.54
CA ASP A 32 21.63 9.99 -18.54
C ASP A 32 21.30 8.65 -17.84
N GLY A 33 20.29 7.95 -18.33
CA GLY A 33 19.84 6.69 -17.73
C GLY A 33 19.12 6.82 -16.38
N LYS A 34 18.89 8.03 -15.88
CA LYS A 34 18.15 8.26 -14.64
C LYS A 34 16.67 8.48 -14.91
N LEU A 35 15.86 8.31 -13.86
CA LEU A 35 14.44 8.62 -13.91
C LEU A 35 14.22 10.13 -13.82
N HIS A 36 13.65 10.71 -14.84
CA HIS A 36 13.27 12.11 -14.90
C HIS A 36 11.76 12.29 -14.88
N ARG A 37 11.29 13.32 -14.19
CA ARG A 37 9.90 13.76 -14.28
C ARG A 37 9.76 14.84 -15.34
N VAL A 38 8.73 14.71 -16.15
CA VAL A 38 8.47 15.60 -17.28
C VAL A 38 7.00 16.00 -17.32
N ARG A 39 6.71 17.20 -17.84
CA ARG A 39 5.36 17.66 -18.07
C ARG A 39 4.84 17.07 -19.36
N LEU A 40 3.64 16.51 -19.32
CA LEU A 40 2.90 16.07 -20.52
C LEU A 40 2.00 17.17 -21.06
N ALA A 41 1.62 17.06 -22.33
CA ALA A 41 0.77 18.05 -23.00
C ALA A 41 -0.57 18.30 -22.26
N ASN A 42 -1.12 17.25 -21.63
CA ASN A 42 -2.40 17.29 -20.90
C ASN A 42 -2.25 17.59 -19.40
N ASP A 43 -1.05 17.95 -18.93
CA ASP A 43 -0.83 18.30 -17.52
C ASP A 43 -1.29 19.73 -17.24
N LYS A 44 -1.95 19.91 -16.09
CA LYS A 44 -2.27 21.25 -15.57
C LYS A 44 -0.98 21.99 -15.19
N ALA A 45 -1.07 23.33 -15.10
CA ALA A 45 0.05 24.15 -14.67
C ALA A 45 0.63 23.64 -13.34
N GLY A 46 1.97 23.46 -13.30
CA GLY A 46 2.68 22.94 -12.12
C GLY A 46 2.67 21.41 -11.95
N GLN A 47 1.92 20.66 -12.72
CA GLN A 47 1.92 19.20 -12.69
C GLN A 47 3.02 18.62 -13.59
N ARG A 48 3.56 17.47 -13.20
CA ARG A 48 4.49 16.65 -13.97
C ARG A 48 4.10 15.19 -13.77
N THR A 49 3.11 14.72 -14.53
CA THR A 49 2.63 13.33 -14.46
C THR A 49 3.44 12.40 -15.32
N GLY A 50 4.17 12.93 -16.31
CA GLY A 50 5.07 12.16 -17.14
C GLY A 50 6.38 11.80 -16.43
N TRP A 51 6.94 10.70 -16.83
CA TRP A 51 8.27 10.27 -16.44
C TRP A 51 8.94 9.55 -17.60
N TYR A 52 10.29 9.62 -17.66
CA TYR A 52 11.07 8.86 -18.63
C TYR A 52 12.41 8.45 -18.06
N ARG A 53 13.04 7.49 -18.75
CA ARG A 53 14.42 7.10 -18.62
C ARG A 53 14.96 6.78 -20.02
N LEU A 54 16.10 7.32 -20.41
CA LEU A 54 16.73 7.10 -21.70
C LEU A 54 18.22 6.84 -21.54
N HIS A 55 18.72 5.77 -22.15
CA HIS A 55 20.13 5.39 -22.22
C HIS A 55 20.65 5.56 -23.64
N LEU A 56 21.85 6.12 -23.77
CA LEU A 56 22.56 6.24 -25.07
C LEU A 56 23.49 5.07 -25.37
N ASP A 57 23.88 4.30 -24.33
CA ASP A 57 24.79 3.16 -24.53
C ASP A 57 24.18 2.14 -25.50
N PRO A 58 24.99 1.57 -26.44
CA PRO A 58 24.49 0.61 -27.42
C PRO A 58 23.90 -0.66 -26.80
N PRO A 59 22.73 -1.11 -27.27
CA PRO A 59 21.84 -0.35 -28.13
C PRO A 59 21.07 0.70 -27.31
N PRO A 60 20.93 1.95 -27.81
CA PRO A 60 20.14 2.97 -27.15
C PRO A 60 18.71 2.50 -26.90
N ALA A 61 18.23 2.69 -25.66
CA ALA A 61 16.91 2.24 -25.26
C ALA A 61 16.35 3.12 -24.16
N GLY A 62 15.03 3.19 -24.08
CA GLY A 62 14.35 3.99 -23.07
C GLY A 62 12.93 3.51 -22.77
N VAL A 63 12.38 4.08 -21.73
CA VAL A 63 11.00 3.87 -21.29
C VAL A 63 10.44 5.20 -20.80
N ALA A 64 9.18 5.45 -21.09
CA ALA A 64 8.45 6.57 -20.52
C ALA A 64 7.03 6.14 -20.11
N GLY A 65 6.39 6.93 -19.27
CA GLY A 65 5.02 6.67 -18.84
C GLY A 65 4.33 7.89 -18.27
N ASP A 66 3.03 7.74 -18.05
CA ASP A 66 2.17 8.69 -17.34
C ASP A 66 1.66 8.04 -16.05
N TRP A 67 2.02 8.61 -14.91
CA TRP A 67 1.58 8.12 -13.58
C TRP A 67 0.07 8.15 -13.39
N ARG A 68 -0.63 9.05 -14.09
CA ARG A 68 -2.07 9.23 -13.97
C ARG A 68 -2.84 8.11 -14.68
N THR A 69 -2.41 7.74 -15.88
CA THR A 69 -3.09 6.76 -16.72
C THR A 69 -2.52 5.37 -16.61
N GLY A 70 -1.28 5.24 -16.08
CA GLY A 70 -0.53 3.99 -16.07
C GLY A 70 0.03 3.59 -17.45
N CYS A 71 -0.17 4.43 -18.49
CA CYS A 71 0.37 4.19 -19.82
C CYS A 71 1.90 4.13 -19.77
N GLN A 72 2.51 3.18 -20.48
CA GLN A 72 3.96 3.06 -20.62
C GLN A 72 4.35 2.74 -22.06
N VAL A 73 5.39 3.42 -22.54
CA VAL A 73 5.98 3.19 -23.86
C VAL A 73 7.44 2.76 -23.66
N LYS A 74 7.78 1.59 -24.19
CA LYS A 74 9.18 1.10 -24.25
C LYS A 74 9.71 1.33 -25.64
N TRP A 75 10.92 1.84 -25.74
CA TRP A 75 11.60 2.11 -27.01
C TRP A 75 13.02 1.54 -27.02
N CYS A 76 13.44 1.07 -28.18
CA CYS A 76 14.81 0.69 -28.47
C CYS A 76 15.14 1.15 -29.90
N SER A 77 16.34 1.67 -30.12
CA SER A 77 16.82 2.14 -31.42
C SER A 77 16.87 1.03 -32.50
N LYS A 78 16.92 -0.23 -32.07
CA LYS A 78 16.85 -1.42 -32.92
C LYS A 78 15.60 -2.23 -32.64
N ARG A 79 14.99 -2.78 -33.68
CA ARG A 79 13.90 -3.76 -33.52
C ARG A 79 14.46 -5.04 -32.87
N PRO A 80 13.66 -5.77 -32.06
CA PRO A 80 14.11 -6.97 -31.36
C PRO A 80 14.78 -8.01 -32.27
N GLU A 81 14.27 -8.15 -33.50
CA GLU A 81 14.76 -9.12 -34.50
C GLU A 81 16.15 -8.76 -35.04
N ARG A 82 16.53 -7.47 -34.98
CA ARG A 82 17.82 -6.95 -35.47
C ARG A 82 18.89 -6.83 -34.38
N LEU A 83 18.55 -7.20 -33.14
CA LEU A 83 19.53 -7.22 -32.05
C LEU A 83 20.39 -8.45 -32.15
N SER A 84 21.72 -8.26 -32.09
CA SER A 84 22.66 -9.35 -31.94
C SER A 84 22.48 -10.04 -30.56
N PRO A 85 22.99 -11.28 -30.42
CA PRO A 85 22.96 -11.96 -29.10
C PRO A 85 23.65 -11.14 -28.00
N ALA A 86 24.79 -10.48 -28.31
CA ALA A 86 25.52 -9.62 -27.36
C ALA A 86 24.69 -8.37 -26.95
N GLU A 87 24.00 -7.74 -27.89
CA GLU A 87 23.15 -6.58 -27.59
C GLU A 87 21.92 -6.96 -26.74
N ARG A 88 21.31 -8.13 -26.99
CA ARG A 88 20.23 -8.67 -26.17
C ARG A 88 20.68 -8.94 -24.73
N ASP A 89 21.88 -9.53 -24.59
CA ASP A 89 22.44 -9.78 -23.27
C ASP A 89 22.76 -8.48 -22.52
N THR A 90 23.31 -7.49 -23.21
CA THR A 90 23.55 -6.15 -22.63
C THR A 90 22.28 -5.49 -22.14
N LEU A 91 21.20 -5.50 -22.93
CA LEU A 91 19.91 -4.95 -22.53
C LEU A 91 19.32 -5.71 -21.33
N ARG A 92 19.39 -7.04 -21.35
CA ARG A 92 18.91 -7.87 -20.25
C ARG A 92 19.64 -7.52 -18.94
N ARG A 93 20.97 -7.51 -18.94
CA ARG A 93 21.78 -7.18 -17.76
C ARG A 93 21.52 -5.76 -17.25
N ARG A 94 21.26 -4.80 -18.17
CA ARG A 94 20.89 -3.44 -17.78
C ARG A 94 19.57 -3.42 -17.03
N ILE A 95 18.53 -4.08 -17.56
CA ILE A 95 17.20 -4.18 -16.93
C ILE A 95 17.30 -4.85 -15.56
N GLU A 96 18.02 -5.97 -15.47
CA GLU A 96 18.25 -6.71 -14.23
C GLU A 96 18.95 -5.84 -13.16
N ARG A 97 20.00 -5.11 -13.57
CA ARG A 97 20.71 -4.19 -12.66
C ARG A 97 19.81 -3.08 -12.16
N GLU A 98 19.07 -2.42 -13.04
CA GLU A 98 18.17 -1.34 -12.67
C GLU A 98 17.02 -1.82 -11.76
N GLN A 99 16.55 -3.03 -11.97
CA GLN A 99 15.55 -3.65 -11.11
C GLN A 99 16.14 -3.93 -9.73
N ALA A 100 17.32 -4.53 -9.66
CA ALA A 100 18.03 -4.79 -8.40
C ALA A 100 18.32 -3.50 -7.62
N GLU A 101 18.76 -2.43 -8.30
CA GLU A 101 19.01 -1.12 -7.67
C GLU A 101 17.71 -0.51 -7.11
N ARG A 102 16.58 -0.62 -7.83
CA ARG A 102 15.27 -0.16 -7.34
C ARG A 102 14.82 -0.94 -6.13
N GLU A 103 14.90 -2.27 -6.20
CA GLU A 103 14.52 -3.16 -5.09
C GLU A 103 15.39 -2.92 -3.85
N ALA A 104 16.71 -2.77 -4.03
CA ALA A 104 17.63 -2.45 -2.95
C ALA A 104 17.31 -1.09 -2.30
N GLY A 105 17.03 -0.07 -3.13
CA GLY A 105 16.61 1.24 -2.66
C GLY A 105 15.28 1.23 -1.93
N GLU A 106 14.31 0.44 -2.38
CA GLU A 106 13.04 0.26 -1.70
C GLU A 106 13.21 -0.46 -0.36
N GLN A 107 13.97 -1.55 -0.33
CA GLN A 107 14.29 -2.27 0.90
C GLN A 107 15.05 -1.39 1.91
N ALA A 108 15.97 -0.52 1.45
CA ALA A 108 16.65 0.43 2.32
C ALA A 108 15.65 1.39 2.98
N ARG A 109 14.74 2.00 2.20
CA ARG A 109 13.68 2.86 2.74
C ARG A 109 12.78 2.13 3.72
N HIS A 110 12.41 0.87 3.44
CA HIS A 110 11.61 0.04 4.33
C HIS A 110 12.32 -0.22 5.65
N ARG A 111 13.64 -0.55 5.63
CA ARG A 111 14.45 -0.74 6.85
C ARG A 111 14.53 0.53 7.68
N GLU A 112 14.80 1.68 7.06
CA GLU A 112 14.85 2.97 7.75
C GLU A 112 13.49 3.32 8.39
N ALA A 113 12.39 3.09 7.68
CA ALA A 113 11.05 3.34 8.21
C ALA A 113 10.74 2.43 9.40
N ALA A 114 11.13 1.15 9.33
CA ALA A 114 10.98 0.19 10.43
C ALA A 114 11.80 0.63 11.66
N GLN A 115 13.05 1.07 11.47
CA GLN A 115 13.90 1.58 12.55
C GLN A 115 13.31 2.84 13.21
N ARG A 116 12.87 3.82 12.40
CA ARG A 116 12.17 5.00 12.92
C ARG A 116 10.88 4.62 13.64
N GLY A 117 10.12 3.68 13.07
CA GLY A 117 8.90 3.15 13.70
C GLY A 117 9.16 2.49 15.04
N ALA A 118 10.23 1.68 15.15
CA ALA A 118 10.64 1.04 16.39
C ALA A 118 11.04 2.07 17.44
N TRP A 119 11.79 3.08 17.05
CA TRP A 119 12.14 4.16 17.97
C TRP A 119 10.89 4.88 18.48
N VAL A 120 9.97 5.27 17.60
CA VAL A 120 8.71 5.93 17.97
C VAL A 120 7.90 5.05 18.92
N TRP A 121 7.74 3.78 18.56
CA TRP A 121 6.98 2.81 19.36
C TRP A 121 7.55 2.65 20.79
N ASN A 122 8.87 2.51 20.90
CA ASN A 122 9.53 2.30 22.19
C ASN A 122 9.53 3.55 23.09
N HIS A 123 9.43 4.76 22.49
CA HIS A 123 9.41 6.02 23.23
C HIS A 123 8.00 6.65 23.34
N ALA A 124 6.96 5.93 22.94
CA ALA A 124 5.58 6.33 23.15
C ALA A 124 5.05 5.74 24.46
N GLU A 125 4.31 6.53 25.21
CA GLU A 125 3.67 6.12 26.47
C GLU A 125 2.39 5.29 26.18
N PRO A 126 1.88 4.47 27.10
CA PRO A 126 0.56 3.88 26.99
C PRO A 126 -0.48 4.95 26.70
N ALA A 127 -1.41 4.67 25.78
CA ALA A 127 -2.42 5.67 25.41
C ALA A 127 -3.37 5.96 26.56
N SER A 128 -3.66 7.24 26.78
CA SER A 128 -4.67 7.65 27.76
C SER A 128 -6.05 7.24 27.31
N PRO A 129 -6.88 6.64 28.20
CA PRO A 129 -8.30 6.42 27.92
C PRO A 129 -9.07 7.70 27.57
N SER A 130 -8.58 8.87 28.00
CA SER A 130 -9.16 10.18 27.68
C SER A 130 -8.78 10.74 26.32
N HIS A 131 -7.97 10.03 25.51
CA HIS A 131 -7.65 10.48 24.17
C HIS A 131 -8.93 10.67 23.33
N GLU A 132 -9.10 11.83 22.70
CA GLU A 132 -10.34 12.25 22.04
C GLU A 132 -10.84 11.23 20.99
N TYR A 133 -9.94 10.64 20.20
CA TYR A 133 -10.31 9.61 19.23
C TYR A 133 -10.90 8.38 19.93
N LEU A 134 -10.30 7.92 21.04
CA LEU A 134 -10.78 6.77 21.81
C LEU A 134 -12.14 7.06 22.44
N GLN A 135 -12.30 8.23 23.03
CA GLN A 135 -13.58 8.69 23.61
C GLN A 135 -14.68 8.74 22.55
N ARG A 136 -14.43 9.44 21.42
CA ARG A 136 -15.40 9.57 20.34
C ARG A 136 -15.82 8.21 19.75
N LYS A 137 -14.86 7.30 19.59
CA LYS A 137 -15.09 5.96 19.03
C LYS A 137 -15.47 4.91 20.09
N ARG A 138 -15.51 5.30 21.37
CA ARG A 138 -15.81 4.42 22.53
C ARG A 138 -14.94 3.17 22.56
N LEU A 139 -13.65 3.36 22.29
CA LEU A 139 -12.64 2.30 22.28
C LEU A 139 -11.80 2.34 23.55
N ALA A 140 -11.45 1.16 24.07
CA ALA A 140 -10.39 1.05 25.06
C ALA A 140 -9.03 1.28 24.38
N PRO A 141 -8.04 1.81 25.10
CA PRO A 141 -6.67 1.99 24.56
C PRO A 141 -6.03 0.70 24.01
N GLY A 142 -6.28 -0.44 24.65
CA GLY A 142 -5.72 -1.73 24.25
C GLY A 142 -4.20 -1.65 24.10
N ILE A 143 -3.69 -2.00 22.93
CA ILE A 143 -2.26 -1.93 22.60
C ILE A 143 -1.77 -0.54 22.20
N ALA A 144 -2.68 0.42 22.01
CA ALA A 144 -2.30 1.75 21.53
C ALA A 144 -1.35 2.44 22.51
N ARG A 145 -0.37 3.11 21.95
CA ARG A 145 0.49 4.04 22.65
C ARG A 145 0.16 5.47 22.23
N GLN A 146 0.71 6.45 22.92
CA GLN A 146 0.48 7.87 22.65
C GLN A 146 1.81 8.62 22.62
N ARG A 147 1.94 9.52 21.65
CA ARG A 147 3.05 10.46 21.57
C ARG A 147 2.51 11.85 21.21
N GLY A 148 2.61 12.78 22.15
CA GLY A 148 1.93 14.05 22.04
C GLY A 148 0.41 13.84 21.92
N ALA A 149 -0.22 14.49 20.96
CA ALA A 149 -1.65 14.37 20.71
C ALA A 149 -2.04 13.13 19.86
N SER A 150 -1.08 12.37 19.35
CA SER A 150 -1.39 11.26 18.43
C SER A 150 -1.34 9.91 19.13
N LEU A 151 -2.31 9.03 18.83
CA LEU A 151 -2.13 7.60 19.09
C LEU A 151 -1.08 7.05 18.16
N VAL A 152 -0.34 6.06 18.63
CA VAL A 152 0.66 5.30 17.90
C VAL A 152 0.26 3.83 17.93
N LEU A 153 0.05 3.24 16.76
CA LEU A 153 -0.32 1.84 16.59
C LEU A 153 0.83 1.09 15.89
N PRO A 154 1.23 -0.10 16.38
CA PRO A 154 2.32 -0.85 15.76
C PRO A 154 1.82 -1.51 14.49
N VAL A 155 2.56 -1.36 13.40
CA VAL A 155 2.32 -2.08 12.15
C VAL A 155 3.35 -3.19 12.04
N VAL A 156 2.88 -4.44 12.02
CA VAL A 156 3.73 -5.64 12.08
C VAL A 156 3.45 -6.56 10.88
N ASP A 157 4.34 -7.51 10.65
CA ASP A 157 4.12 -8.64 9.74
C ASP A 157 3.79 -9.94 10.50
N PHE A 158 3.49 -11.00 9.76
CA PHE A 158 3.19 -12.31 10.35
C PHE A 158 4.38 -13.04 10.96
N THR A 159 5.59 -12.51 10.83
CA THR A 159 6.78 -13.00 11.58
C THR A 159 6.93 -12.25 12.92
N GLY A 160 6.16 -11.18 13.12
CA GLY A 160 6.18 -10.34 14.31
C GLY A 160 7.15 -9.17 14.24
N HIS A 161 7.78 -8.94 13.09
CA HIS A 161 8.65 -7.78 12.91
C HIS A 161 7.84 -6.50 12.72
N LEU A 162 8.24 -5.46 13.44
CA LEU A 162 7.66 -4.13 13.27
C LEU A 162 8.09 -3.54 11.92
N ARG A 163 7.12 -3.25 11.07
CA ARG A 163 7.32 -2.60 9.76
C ARG A 163 7.28 -1.08 9.86
N GLY A 164 6.65 -0.55 10.90
CA GLY A 164 6.50 0.86 11.17
C GLY A 164 5.38 1.13 12.15
N VAL A 165 4.84 2.34 12.12
CA VAL A 165 3.70 2.73 12.95
C VAL A 165 2.65 3.48 12.13
N GLN A 166 1.39 3.39 12.59
CA GLN A 166 0.31 4.26 12.19
C GLN A 166 0.05 5.28 13.29
N TYR A 167 -0.02 6.55 12.92
CA TYR A 167 -0.48 7.63 13.79
C TYR A 167 -1.98 7.84 13.59
N VAL A 168 -2.73 8.01 14.68
CA VAL A 168 -4.13 8.41 14.64
C VAL A 168 -4.27 9.71 15.42
N GLN A 169 -4.68 10.77 14.72
CA GLN A 169 -4.88 12.09 15.32
C GLN A 169 -6.17 12.14 16.16
N PRO A 170 -6.32 13.13 17.04
CA PRO A 170 -7.57 13.34 17.80
C PRO A 170 -8.82 13.41 16.91
N ASP A 171 -8.72 14.04 15.72
CA ASP A 171 -9.79 14.16 14.73
C ASP A 171 -10.07 12.85 13.97
N GLY A 172 -9.20 11.84 14.12
CA GLY A 172 -9.31 10.54 13.45
C GLY A 172 -8.51 10.43 12.15
N GLN A 173 -7.80 11.48 11.73
CA GLN A 173 -6.88 11.36 10.59
C GLN A 173 -5.81 10.31 10.88
N LYS A 174 -5.57 9.45 9.91
CA LYS A 174 -4.58 8.36 10.00
C LYS A 174 -3.42 8.61 9.06
N ARG A 175 -2.20 8.45 9.56
CA ARG A 175 -0.97 8.56 8.76
C ARG A 175 -0.02 7.43 9.10
N PHE A 176 0.62 6.89 8.10
CA PHE A 176 1.71 5.93 8.29
C PHE A 176 3.05 6.64 8.28
N ILE A 177 4.02 6.07 8.98
CA ILE A 177 5.40 6.54 8.87
C ILE A 177 5.87 6.40 7.42
N ALA A 178 6.49 7.45 6.90
CA ALA A 178 6.90 7.51 5.49
C ALA A 178 7.92 6.40 5.15
N GLY A 179 7.75 5.77 3.99
CA GLY A 179 8.63 4.70 3.51
C GLY A 179 8.37 3.32 4.11
N MET A 180 7.29 3.14 4.88
CA MET A 180 6.95 1.86 5.48
C MET A 180 6.49 0.82 4.45
N ALA A 181 6.92 -0.43 4.62
CA ALA A 181 6.41 -1.57 3.88
C ALA A 181 4.99 -1.92 4.35
N LYS A 182 3.96 -1.49 3.58
CA LYS A 182 2.55 -1.72 3.93
C LYS A 182 2.03 -3.08 3.50
N ARG A 183 2.51 -3.59 2.36
CA ARG A 183 1.96 -4.81 1.76
C ARG A 183 2.04 -6.00 2.72
N GLY A 184 0.89 -6.62 3.00
CA GLY A 184 0.78 -7.77 3.90
C GLY A 184 0.98 -7.45 5.39
N ALA A 185 1.24 -6.19 5.75
CA ALA A 185 1.36 -5.77 7.15
C ALA A 185 -0.01 -5.49 7.78
N TRP A 186 -0.08 -5.53 9.10
CA TRP A 186 -1.31 -5.42 9.87
C TRP A 186 -1.09 -4.80 11.25
N ILE A 187 -2.19 -4.39 11.90
CA ILE A 187 -2.20 -3.88 13.29
C ILE A 187 -2.97 -4.87 14.17
N PRO A 188 -2.43 -5.33 15.30
CA PRO A 188 -3.14 -6.18 16.24
C PRO A 188 -4.27 -5.42 16.97
N ALA A 189 -5.38 -6.10 17.22
CA ALA A 189 -6.47 -5.58 18.05
C ALA A 189 -6.75 -6.44 19.29
N GLY A 190 -6.12 -7.60 19.35
CA GLY A 190 -6.28 -8.57 20.43
C GLY A 190 -5.05 -9.48 20.53
N PRO A 191 -5.25 -10.75 20.89
CA PRO A 191 -4.18 -11.74 20.95
C PRO A 191 -3.42 -11.84 19.63
N LYS A 192 -2.11 -12.10 19.71
CA LYS A 192 -1.30 -12.31 18.51
C LYS A 192 -1.76 -13.59 17.79
N PRO A 193 -1.99 -13.53 16.47
CA PRO A 193 -2.29 -14.73 15.70
C PRO A 193 -1.15 -15.78 15.81
N ASP A 194 -1.49 -17.00 16.17
CA ASP A 194 -0.58 -18.13 16.34
C ASP A 194 -0.91 -19.34 15.46
N GLY A 195 -2.02 -19.22 14.68
CA GLY A 195 -2.52 -20.29 13.82
C GLY A 195 -3.48 -21.27 14.51
N THR A 196 -3.82 -21.06 15.78
CA THR A 196 -4.73 -21.95 16.54
C THR A 196 -6.17 -21.43 16.58
N ARG A 197 -6.36 -20.12 16.61
CA ARG A 197 -7.67 -19.48 16.64
C ARG A 197 -8.03 -18.94 15.26
N PRO A 198 -9.32 -18.91 14.88
CA PRO A 198 -9.75 -18.25 13.66
C PRO A 198 -9.23 -16.81 13.56
N LEU A 199 -8.80 -16.40 12.38
CA LEU A 199 -8.24 -15.07 12.12
C LEU A 199 -9.27 -14.21 11.38
N TRP A 200 -9.69 -13.12 12.00
CA TRP A 200 -10.59 -12.15 11.40
C TRP A 200 -9.83 -10.91 10.96
N ILE A 201 -9.96 -10.55 9.69
CA ILE A 201 -9.21 -9.46 9.07
C ILE A 201 -10.19 -8.40 8.59
N CYS A 202 -10.08 -7.19 9.11
CA CYS A 202 -10.85 -6.01 8.69
C CYS A 202 -9.94 -4.88 8.22
N GLU A 203 -10.51 -3.76 7.78
CA GLU A 203 -9.72 -2.65 7.24
C GLU A 203 -9.03 -1.84 8.33
N GLY A 204 -9.79 -1.36 9.31
CA GLY A 204 -9.33 -0.41 10.31
C GLY A 204 -9.15 -0.98 11.71
N TRP A 205 -8.24 -0.38 12.49
CA TRP A 205 -7.98 -0.82 13.86
C TRP A 205 -9.19 -0.68 14.78
N GLY A 206 -9.99 0.38 14.65
CA GLY A 206 -11.22 0.54 15.44
C GLY A 206 -12.22 -0.59 15.19
N THR A 207 -12.41 -0.96 13.92
CA THR A 207 -13.25 -2.08 13.49
C THR A 207 -12.72 -3.41 14.05
N ALA A 208 -11.40 -3.62 14.00
CA ALA A 208 -10.75 -4.80 14.57
C ALA A 208 -10.96 -4.90 16.09
N CYS A 209 -10.83 -3.78 16.81
CA CYS A 209 -11.11 -3.73 18.27
C CYS A 209 -12.57 -4.06 18.59
N ALA A 210 -13.51 -3.58 17.78
CA ALA A 210 -14.94 -3.88 17.95
C ALA A 210 -15.22 -5.37 17.73
N LEU A 211 -14.70 -5.94 16.66
CA LEU A 211 -14.85 -7.37 16.37
C LEU A 211 -14.20 -8.23 17.45
N GLN A 212 -13.02 -7.85 17.94
CA GLN A 212 -12.37 -8.56 19.05
C GLN A 212 -13.19 -8.51 20.35
N ALA A 213 -13.84 -7.38 20.63
CA ALA A 213 -14.71 -7.24 21.80
C ALA A 213 -16.00 -8.07 21.68
N MET A 214 -16.55 -8.20 20.47
CA MET A 214 -17.74 -9.02 20.20
C MET A 214 -17.45 -10.52 20.13
N ARG A 215 -16.21 -10.89 19.77
CA ARG A 215 -15.79 -12.28 19.52
C ARG A 215 -14.42 -12.53 20.16
N PRO A 216 -14.32 -12.65 21.48
CA PRO A 216 -13.04 -12.81 22.19
C PRO A 216 -12.32 -14.14 21.87
N GLU A 217 -13.03 -15.13 21.32
CA GLU A 217 -12.50 -16.43 20.93
C GLU A 217 -11.68 -16.42 19.64
N VAL A 218 -11.78 -15.37 18.83
CA VAL A 218 -11.00 -15.23 17.57
C VAL A 218 -9.81 -14.27 17.75
N CYS A 219 -8.92 -14.22 16.76
CA CYS A 219 -7.90 -13.18 16.65
C CYS A 219 -8.34 -12.15 15.62
N CYS A 220 -8.49 -10.88 16.03
CA CYS A 220 -8.82 -9.80 15.11
C CYS A 220 -7.60 -8.94 14.80
N ILE A 221 -7.40 -8.65 13.52
CA ILE A 221 -6.33 -7.77 13.02
C ILE A 221 -6.89 -6.77 12.01
N ALA A 222 -6.24 -5.62 11.92
CA ALA A 222 -6.54 -4.63 10.90
C ALA A 222 -5.53 -4.68 9.76
N GLY A 223 -6.00 -4.87 8.52
CA GLY A 223 -5.21 -4.90 7.29
C GLY A 223 -4.78 -3.52 6.77
N LEU A 224 -4.88 -2.47 7.57
CA LEU A 224 -4.48 -1.08 7.34
C LEU A 224 -5.46 -0.27 6.49
N ASP A 225 -5.87 -0.78 5.34
CA ASP A 225 -6.87 -0.20 4.43
C ASP A 225 -7.42 -1.27 3.47
N ALA A 226 -8.49 -0.93 2.75
CA ALA A 226 -9.14 -1.81 1.78
C ALA A 226 -8.18 -2.38 0.73
N GLY A 227 -7.21 -1.57 0.27
CA GLY A 227 -6.23 -1.97 -0.74
C GLY A 227 -5.25 -3.03 -0.27
N ASN A 228 -5.00 -3.11 1.03
CA ASN A 228 -4.05 -4.07 1.62
C ASN A 228 -4.72 -5.37 2.12
N LEU A 229 -6.05 -5.42 2.22
CA LEU A 229 -6.78 -6.60 2.72
C LEU A 229 -6.37 -7.90 2.03
N ALA A 230 -6.36 -7.90 0.70
CA ALA A 230 -5.99 -9.08 -0.08
C ALA A 230 -4.55 -9.53 0.21
N SER A 231 -3.60 -8.60 0.28
CA SER A 231 -2.19 -8.92 0.58
C SER A 231 -2.05 -9.48 2.00
N THR A 232 -2.73 -8.89 2.99
CA THR A 232 -2.71 -9.37 4.38
C THR A 232 -3.31 -10.77 4.49
N ALA A 233 -4.44 -11.02 3.83
CA ALA A 233 -5.10 -12.32 3.83
C ALA A 233 -4.27 -13.42 3.15
N ILE A 234 -3.60 -13.09 2.04
CA ILE A 234 -2.69 -14.01 1.33
C ILE A 234 -1.50 -14.37 2.23
N GLU A 235 -0.87 -13.39 2.87
CA GLU A 235 0.26 -13.65 3.78
C GLU A 235 -0.17 -14.52 4.98
N ALA A 236 -1.36 -14.28 5.53
CA ALA A 236 -1.93 -15.12 6.58
C ALA A 236 -2.15 -16.57 6.10
N ARG A 237 -2.71 -16.75 4.90
CA ARG A 237 -2.93 -18.07 4.28
C ARG A 237 -1.62 -18.81 4.01
N ASN A 238 -0.61 -18.09 3.49
CA ASN A 238 0.73 -18.65 3.28
C ASN A 238 1.36 -19.13 4.59
N ARG A 239 1.16 -18.35 5.66
CA ARG A 239 1.69 -18.69 6.99
C ARG A 239 0.96 -19.86 7.64
N TRP A 240 -0.36 -19.94 7.46
CA TRP A 240 -1.24 -20.95 8.06
C TRP A 240 -2.22 -21.49 7.01
N PRO A 241 -1.81 -22.50 6.22
CA PRO A 241 -2.60 -22.98 5.07
C PRO A 241 -3.99 -23.52 5.44
N ALA A 242 -4.17 -24.06 6.63
CA ALA A 242 -5.41 -24.66 7.11
C ALA A 242 -6.24 -23.75 8.04
N LEU A 243 -5.74 -22.54 8.36
CA LEU A 243 -6.41 -21.65 9.31
C LEU A 243 -7.77 -21.18 8.76
N ASP A 244 -8.77 -21.10 9.62
CA ASP A 244 -10.02 -20.43 9.31
C ASP A 244 -9.78 -18.91 9.29
N ILE A 245 -9.81 -18.33 8.09
CA ILE A 245 -9.63 -16.89 7.86
C ILE A 245 -10.97 -16.30 7.42
N VAL A 246 -11.37 -15.21 8.06
CA VAL A 246 -12.61 -14.48 7.76
C VAL A 246 -12.28 -13.03 7.45
N ILE A 247 -12.69 -12.56 6.29
CA ILE A 247 -12.61 -11.16 5.91
C ILE A 247 -13.85 -10.43 6.40
N CYS A 248 -13.65 -9.33 7.11
CA CYS A 248 -14.73 -8.50 7.69
C CYS A 248 -14.65 -7.09 7.07
N PRO A 249 -15.21 -6.88 5.86
CA PRO A 249 -15.12 -5.61 5.17
C PRO A 249 -15.96 -4.54 5.83
N ASP A 250 -15.64 -3.27 5.57
CA ASP A 250 -16.54 -2.15 5.84
C ASP A 250 -17.75 -2.21 4.89
N PHE A 251 -18.84 -1.51 5.23
CA PHE A 251 -20.13 -1.72 4.57
C PHE A 251 -20.32 -0.87 3.33
N ASP A 252 -19.37 -0.05 2.95
CA ASP A 252 -19.43 0.71 1.73
C ASP A 252 -19.13 -0.15 0.48
N LYS A 253 -19.35 0.42 -0.70
CA LYS A 253 -19.16 -0.28 -1.97
C LYS A 253 -17.71 -0.75 -2.17
N VAL A 254 -16.74 0.08 -1.77
CA VAL A 254 -15.30 -0.21 -1.96
C VAL A 254 -14.87 -1.30 -0.99
N GLY A 255 -15.23 -1.20 0.29
CA GLY A 255 -14.95 -2.20 1.31
C GLY A 255 -15.51 -3.57 0.93
N ARG A 256 -16.79 -3.63 0.49
CA ARG A 256 -17.42 -4.89 0.02
C ARG A 256 -16.68 -5.51 -1.16
N GLN A 257 -16.36 -4.70 -2.18
CA GLN A 257 -15.64 -5.18 -3.37
C GLN A 257 -14.24 -5.70 -3.00
N LYS A 258 -13.48 -4.95 -2.21
CA LYS A 258 -12.13 -5.32 -1.80
C LYS A 258 -12.12 -6.48 -0.82
N GLY A 259 -13.13 -6.56 0.04
CA GLY A 259 -13.33 -7.71 0.92
C GLY A 259 -13.59 -8.99 0.15
N GLN A 260 -14.46 -8.95 -0.86
CA GLN A 260 -14.73 -10.09 -1.74
C GLN A 260 -13.46 -10.54 -2.48
N GLU A 261 -12.74 -9.58 -3.08
CA GLU A 261 -11.45 -9.85 -3.76
C GLU A 261 -10.43 -10.51 -2.81
N ALA A 262 -10.34 -10.03 -1.57
CA ALA A 262 -9.43 -10.59 -0.56
C ALA A 262 -9.82 -12.01 -0.16
N ALA A 263 -11.11 -12.26 0.06
CA ALA A 263 -11.64 -13.59 0.41
C ALA A 263 -11.36 -14.62 -0.69
N GLU A 264 -11.62 -14.27 -1.95
CA GLU A 264 -11.35 -15.14 -3.10
C GLU A 264 -9.86 -15.46 -3.23
N LYS A 265 -8.98 -14.45 -3.20
CA LYS A 265 -7.53 -14.65 -3.37
C LYS A 265 -6.88 -15.46 -2.25
N ALA A 266 -7.37 -15.31 -1.02
CA ALA A 266 -6.85 -16.02 0.13
C ALA A 266 -7.60 -17.31 0.45
N ARG A 267 -8.62 -17.69 -0.34
CA ARG A 267 -9.54 -18.80 -0.03
C ARG A 267 -10.08 -18.68 1.41
N ALA A 268 -10.51 -17.49 1.76
CA ALA A 268 -11.05 -17.13 3.06
C ALA A 268 -12.57 -17.00 3.00
N ARG A 269 -13.22 -17.10 4.16
CA ARG A 269 -14.63 -16.76 4.28
C ARG A 269 -14.79 -15.23 4.32
N ILE A 270 -15.98 -14.74 4.02
CA ILE A 270 -16.33 -13.33 4.18
C ILE A 270 -17.46 -13.23 5.22
N LEU A 271 -17.38 -12.23 6.09
CA LEU A 271 -18.45 -11.86 6.98
C LEU A 271 -19.24 -10.71 6.32
N PRO A 272 -20.34 -11.01 5.63
CA PRO A 272 -21.12 -9.95 5.00
C PRO A 272 -21.86 -9.13 6.07
N PRO A 273 -22.21 -7.87 5.78
CA PRO A 273 -23.20 -7.17 6.58
C PRO A 273 -24.51 -7.96 6.54
N THR A 274 -25.10 -8.19 7.71
CA THR A 274 -26.38 -8.91 7.87
C THR A 274 -27.56 -7.93 7.79
N ALA A 275 -28.77 -8.47 7.59
CA ALA A 275 -30.00 -7.66 7.58
C ALA A 275 -30.28 -6.93 8.91
N ASP A 276 -29.66 -7.39 10.02
CA ASP A 276 -29.84 -6.83 11.36
C ASP A 276 -28.87 -5.68 11.69
N ILE A 277 -28.17 -5.12 10.68
CA ILE A 277 -27.30 -3.97 10.90
C ILE A 277 -28.16 -2.72 11.09
N PRO A 278 -27.99 -2.00 12.22
CA PRO A 278 -28.73 -0.77 12.44
C PRO A 278 -28.48 0.26 11.33
N GLU A 279 -29.53 1.01 10.98
CA GLU A 279 -29.43 2.06 9.98
C GLU A 279 -28.35 3.08 10.34
N GLY A 280 -27.56 3.53 9.33
CA GLY A 280 -26.47 4.47 9.50
C GLY A 280 -25.13 3.87 9.91
N CYS A 281 -25.05 2.57 10.20
CA CYS A 281 -23.75 1.91 10.46
C CYS A 281 -22.95 1.74 9.17
N THR A 282 -21.69 2.12 9.21
CA THR A 282 -20.75 2.01 8.08
C THR A 282 -19.69 0.94 8.27
N ASP A 283 -19.50 0.49 9.51
CA ASP A 283 -18.54 -0.55 9.88
C ASP A 283 -19.00 -1.32 11.13
N TRP A 284 -18.25 -2.34 11.53
CA TRP A 284 -18.55 -3.15 12.71
C TRP A 284 -18.37 -2.41 14.05
N LEU A 285 -17.62 -1.31 14.08
CA LEU A 285 -17.54 -0.47 15.27
C LEU A 285 -18.83 0.31 15.51
N ASP A 286 -19.44 0.81 14.43
CA ASP A 286 -20.74 1.46 14.52
C ASP A 286 -21.80 0.48 15.01
N VAL A 287 -21.79 -0.78 14.54
CA VAL A 287 -22.69 -1.85 15.02
C VAL A 287 -22.51 -2.11 16.52
N LEU A 288 -21.26 -2.24 16.98
CA LEU A 288 -20.99 -2.45 18.41
C LEU A 288 -21.51 -1.28 19.25
N ASN A 289 -21.29 -0.05 18.80
CA ASN A 289 -21.72 1.15 19.51
C ASN A 289 -23.25 1.27 19.54
N ALA A 290 -23.93 0.94 18.45
CA ALA A 290 -25.39 0.90 18.41
C ALA A 290 -25.98 -0.13 19.39
N LYS A 291 -25.40 -1.35 19.44
CA LYS A 291 -25.82 -2.38 20.42
C LYS A 291 -25.60 -1.93 21.85
N ARG A 292 -24.52 -1.25 22.18
CA ARG A 292 -24.25 -0.70 23.51
C ARG A 292 -25.26 0.38 23.91
N GLN A 293 -25.78 1.15 22.96
CA GLN A 293 -26.84 2.15 23.22
C GLN A 293 -28.18 1.50 23.42
N GLY A 294 -28.53 0.48 22.63
CA GLY A 294 -29.82 -0.24 22.79
C GLY A 294 -29.94 -0.99 24.12
N VAL A 295 -28.82 -1.52 24.63
CA VAL A 295 -28.80 -2.16 25.97
C VAL A 295 -28.92 -1.13 27.12
N ALA A 296 -28.46 0.13 26.89
CA ALA A 296 -28.56 1.20 27.91
C ALA A 296 -30.00 1.79 28.04
N HIS A 297 -30.89 1.47 27.12
CA HIS A 297 -32.28 1.95 27.09
C HIS A 297 -33.33 0.82 27.31
N ALA A 298 -32.88 -0.41 27.55
CA ALA A 298 -33.71 -1.56 27.92
C ALA A 298 -33.53 -1.91 29.41
#